data_81ae294df72a8fe3d48a270cb2579f61
#
_entry.id   81ae294df72a8fe3d48a270cb2579f61
#
_cell.length_a   1.000
_cell.length_b   1.000
_cell.length_c   1.000
_cell.angle_alpha   90.00
_cell.angle_beta   90.00
_cell.angle_gamma   90.00
#
_symmetry.space_group_name_H-M   'P 1'
#
loop_
_entity.id
_entity.type
_entity.pdbx_description
1 polymer ?
#
loop_
_entity_poly.entity_id
_entity_poly.type
_entity_poly.pdbx_seq_one_letter_code
_entity_poly.pdbx_strand_id
1 'polypeptide(L)'
;MCIRDRLGIKTNLKSENDDINYQYSDLPEDEYEDNEESNFNEYIPTTSDSSPPPTLIYEDQESIVEITPDQALYGSSVDIQLQDGTLVEVLTPPFAGDGWRLRIEGAAIGCRDHFVQLKVQTDDGLRIDGLRVKYRLELFPHDALLGCAVDIPTLNGSVTLQVPPNSSTGRLLRLRGRGLKYEEYRGDQIVEIIIVLPDNLSDSELALYQRLNEISMENY
;
A
#
# COMPACT_ATOMS: atom_id res chain seq x y z
N MET A 1 2.02 26.93 -20.06
CA MET A 1 1.34 27.94 -19.22
C MET A 1 0.06 27.26 -18.73
N CYS A 2 0.12 26.64 -17.55
CA CYS A 2 -1.05 25.96 -16.98
C CYS A 2 -2.03 27.01 -16.47
N ILE A 3 -3.23 27.01 -16.99
CA ILE A 3 -4.31 27.91 -16.55
C ILE A 3 -4.88 27.30 -15.26
N ARG A 4 -4.66 27.98 -14.14
CA ARG A 4 -5.29 27.65 -12.86
C ARG A 4 -6.71 28.23 -12.84
N ASP A 5 -7.70 27.45 -13.20
CA ASP A 5 -9.08 27.83 -12.94
C ASP A 5 -9.47 27.41 -11.52
N ARG A 6 -9.97 28.38 -10.77
CA ARG A 6 -10.57 28.21 -9.42
C ARG A 6 -11.91 27.51 -9.56
N LEU A 7 -11.92 26.21 -9.78
CA LEU A 7 -13.16 25.43 -9.73
C LEU A 7 -12.89 24.05 -9.14
N GLY A 8 -13.71 23.70 -8.18
CA GLY A 8 -13.60 22.53 -7.32
C GLY A 8 -13.21 21.22 -8.02
N ILE A 9 -12.14 20.65 -7.56
CA ILE A 9 -11.59 19.38 -8.05
C ILE A 9 -12.55 18.26 -7.66
N LYS A 10 -13.19 17.68 -8.66
CA LYS A 10 -13.97 16.44 -8.47
C LYS A 10 -13.02 15.26 -8.50
N THR A 11 -12.81 14.62 -7.38
CA THR A 11 -12.08 13.35 -7.30
C THR A 11 -12.91 12.22 -7.91
N ASN A 12 -12.45 11.63 -9.01
CA ASN A 12 -13.02 10.42 -9.56
C ASN A 12 -12.38 9.20 -8.89
N LEU A 13 -13.16 8.51 -8.07
CA LEU A 13 -12.83 7.19 -7.56
C LEU A 13 -13.02 6.16 -8.68
N LYS A 14 -11.94 5.64 -9.24
CA LYS A 14 -11.97 4.38 -10.00
C LYS A 14 -11.25 3.31 -9.18
N SER A 15 -12.02 2.35 -8.71
CA SER A 15 -11.50 1.06 -8.27
C SER A 15 -11.24 0.21 -9.51
N GLU A 16 -9.99 0.05 -9.90
CA GLU A 16 -9.60 -0.91 -10.94
C GLU A 16 -9.12 -2.20 -10.28
N ASN A 17 -10.03 -3.17 -10.26
CA ASN A 17 -9.72 -4.58 -10.29
C ASN A 17 -10.38 -5.13 -11.54
N ASP A 18 -9.68 -5.06 -12.65
CA ASP A 18 -10.03 -5.84 -13.85
C ASP A 18 -8.79 -6.58 -14.33
N ASP A 19 -8.84 -7.89 -14.18
CA ASP A 19 -7.92 -8.85 -14.76
C ASP A 19 -8.00 -8.76 -16.28
N ILE A 20 -7.00 -8.12 -16.90
CA ILE A 20 -6.88 -8.11 -18.36
C ILE A 20 -5.97 -9.26 -18.79
N ASN A 21 -6.61 -10.29 -19.29
CA ASN A 21 -6.01 -11.42 -19.99
C ASN A 21 -5.58 -10.95 -21.39
N TYR A 22 -4.30 -10.78 -21.63
CA TYR A 22 -3.76 -10.48 -22.96
C TYR A 22 -3.52 -11.76 -23.74
N GLN A 23 -4.37 -11.98 -24.73
CA GLN A 23 -4.20 -12.98 -25.76
C GLN A 23 -3.35 -12.38 -26.88
N TYR A 24 -2.14 -12.91 -27.07
CA TYR A 24 -1.29 -12.60 -28.22
C TYR A 24 -1.87 -13.23 -29.48
N SER A 25 -2.24 -12.42 -30.47
CA SER A 25 -2.49 -12.87 -31.82
C SER A 25 -1.92 -11.87 -32.83
N ASP A 26 -0.99 -12.37 -33.61
CA ASP A 26 -0.68 -12.04 -35.00
C ASP A 26 -0.33 -10.61 -35.36
N LEU A 27 0.96 -10.37 -35.51
CA LEU A 27 1.52 -9.30 -36.35
C LEU A 27 2.00 -9.92 -37.68
N PRO A 28 1.68 -9.32 -38.83
CA PRO A 28 2.17 -9.77 -40.13
C PRO A 28 3.64 -9.40 -40.33
N GLU A 29 4.39 -10.34 -40.89
CA GLU A 29 5.75 -10.17 -41.37
C GLU A 29 5.70 -9.31 -42.66
N ASP A 30 6.27 -8.11 -42.62
CA ASP A 30 6.50 -7.30 -43.81
C ASP A 30 7.94 -7.51 -44.30
N GLU A 31 8.02 -8.00 -45.55
CA GLU A 31 9.21 -8.22 -46.35
C GLU A 31 9.90 -6.85 -46.65
N TYR A 32 11.20 -6.77 -46.34
CA TYR A 32 12.04 -5.66 -46.80
C TYR A 32 12.78 -6.05 -48.08
N GLU A 33 12.38 -5.48 -49.20
CA GLU A 33 13.13 -5.49 -50.43
C GLU A 33 14.30 -4.49 -50.36
N ASP A 34 15.50 -5.03 -50.63
CA ASP A 34 16.70 -4.24 -50.91
C ASP A 34 16.57 -3.48 -52.22
N ASN A 35 16.82 -2.17 -52.22
CA ASN A 35 17.16 -1.42 -53.44
C ASN A 35 18.12 -0.26 -53.16
N GLU A 36 19.34 -0.49 -53.63
CA GLU A 36 20.25 0.31 -54.42
C GLU A 36 20.63 1.75 -54.01
N GLU A 37 21.92 1.87 -53.92
CA GLU A 37 22.86 2.95 -53.97
C GLU A 37 22.34 4.30 -54.53
N SER A 38 22.44 5.37 -53.76
CA SER A 38 22.57 6.72 -54.28
C SER A 38 23.45 7.61 -53.39
N ASN A 39 24.60 7.94 -54.00
CA ASN A 39 25.42 9.13 -53.87
C ASN A 39 25.21 10.04 -52.65
N PHE A 40 26.02 9.87 -51.62
CA PHE A 40 26.12 10.85 -50.54
C PHE A 40 27.20 11.89 -50.84
N ASN A 41 26.77 13.10 -51.14
CA ASN A 41 27.56 14.30 -50.97
C ASN A 41 27.91 14.44 -49.48
N GLU A 42 29.21 14.46 -49.20
CA GLU A 42 29.79 14.64 -47.87
C GLU A 42 29.45 16.03 -47.31
N TYR A 43 28.33 16.11 -46.56
CA TYR A 43 27.99 17.25 -45.73
C TYR A 43 28.69 17.08 -44.37
N ILE A 44 29.76 17.86 -44.17
CA ILE A 44 30.42 17.95 -42.87
C ILE A 44 29.59 18.90 -42.00
N PRO A 45 28.80 18.43 -41.03
CA PRO A 45 28.16 19.33 -40.09
C PRO A 45 29.20 19.85 -39.11
N THR A 46 29.42 21.16 -39.12
CA THR A 46 30.09 21.84 -38.00
C THR A 46 29.31 21.58 -36.73
N THR A 47 29.75 20.62 -35.97
CA THR A 47 29.20 20.32 -34.64
C THR A 47 29.51 21.47 -33.71
N SER A 48 28.53 22.34 -33.46
CA SER A 48 28.49 23.05 -32.23
C SER A 48 28.08 22.00 -31.16
N ASP A 49 28.97 21.73 -30.21
CA ASP A 49 28.71 20.91 -29.04
C ASP A 49 27.64 21.59 -28.16
N SER A 50 26.40 21.50 -28.58
CA SER A 50 25.26 21.72 -27.68
C SER A 50 24.69 20.37 -27.35
N SER A 51 25.22 19.76 -26.28
CA SER A 51 24.52 18.64 -25.63
C SER A 51 23.09 19.12 -25.30
N PRO A 52 22.07 18.35 -25.65
CA PRO A 52 20.70 18.73 -25.30
C PRO A 52 20.63 19.00 -23.80
N PRO A 53 19.91 20.04 -23.37
CA PRO A 53 19.78 20.31 -21.95
C PRO A 53 19.28 19.03 -21.24
N PRO A 54 19.80 18.71 -20.05
CA PRO A 54 19.36 17.53 -19.32
C PRO A 54 17.84 17.58 -19.19
N THR A 55 17.17 16.55 -19.67
CA THR A 55 15.74 16.38 -19.49
C THR A 55 15.51 16.25 -17.99
N LEU A 56 14.95 17.28 -17.35
CA LEU A 56 14.51 17.20 -15.97
C LEU A 56 13.37 16.18 -15.95
N ILE A 57 13.67 14.97 -15.50
CA ILE A 57 12.67 13.95 -15.24
C ILE A 57 12.02 14.36 -13.92
N TYR A 58 10.84 14.96 -13.99
CA TYR A 58 10.04 15.21 -12.79
C TYR A 58 9.30 13.92 -12.47
N GLU A 59 9.50 13.43 -11.26
CA GLU A 59 8.75 12.30 -10.71
C GLU A 59 7.46 12.80 -10.06
N ASP A 60 6.47 11.92 -9.99
CA ASP A 60 5.26 12.19 -9.23
C ASP A 60 5.63 12.34 -7.74
N GLN A 61 4.97 13.27 -7.07
CA GLN A 61 5.24 13.57 -5.68
C GLN A 61 4.26 12.82 -4.78
N GLU A 62 4.73 12.45 -3.61
CA GLU A 62 3.91 11.77 -2.61
C GLU A 62 4.03 12.47 -1.25
N SER A 63 2.91 12.62 -0.56
CA SER A 63 2.86 13.10 0.82
C SER A 63 1.95 12.22 1.66
N ILE A 64 2.23 12.18 2.96
CA ILE A 64 1.41 11.44 3.93
C ILE A 64 0.61 12.46 4.72
N VAL A 65 -0.68 12.22 4.83
CA VAL A 65 -1.60 13.03 5.62
C VAL A 65 -2.20 12.17 6.73
N GLU A 66 -2.05 12.64 7.96
CA GLU A 66 -2.63 11.98 9.12
C GLU A 66 -4.04 12.50 9.35
N ILE A 67 -4.99 11.57 9.45
CA ILE A 67 -6.41 11.85 9.73
C ILE A 67 -6.85 11.07 10.97
N THR A 68 -7.83 11.61 11.68
CA THR A 68 -8.42 10.91 12.83
C THR A 68 -9.37 9.80 12.36
N PRO A 69 -9.69 8.81 13.22
CA PRO A 69 -10.69 7.79 12.90
C PRO A 69 -12.06 8.35 12.51
N ASP A 70 -12.49 9.45 13.15
CA ASP A 70 -13.76 10.11 12.83
C ASP A 70 -13.69 10.79 11.45
N GLN A 71 -12.59 11.45 11.12
CA GLN A 71 -12.38 12.01 9.78
C GLN A 71 -12.36 10.94 8.69
N ALA A 72 -11.74 9.80 8.97
CA ALA A 72 -11.76 8.66 8.06
C ALA A 72 -13.18 8.08 7.87
N LEU A 73 -13.97 8.08 8.94
CA LEU A 73 -15.33 7.52 8.92
C LEU A 73 -16.33 8.41 8.19
N TYR A 74 -16.33 9.70 8.49
CA TYR A 74 -17.31 10.64 7.94
C TYR A 74 -16.85 11.38 6.69
N GLY A 75 -15.57 11.29 6.38
CA GLY A 75 -14.91 12.16 5.42
C GLY A 75 -14.62 13.54 6.02
N SER A 76 -13.62 14.20 5.50
CA SER A 76 -13.26 15.54 5.95
C SER A 76 -12.52 16.29 4.84
N SER A 77 -12.37 17.59 5.03
CA SER A 77 -11.44 18.41 4.27
C SER A 77 -10.13 18.52 5.04
N VAL A 78 -9.00 18.28 4.36
CA VAL A 78 -7.66 18.38 4.93
C VAL A 78 -6.81 19.28 4.05
N ASP A 79 -6.16 20.27 4.67
CA ASP A 79 -5.24 21.16 3.98
C ASP A 79 -3.85 20.53 3.89
N ILE A 80 -3.31 20.47 2.68
CA ILE A 80 -1.97 19.95 2.42
C ILE A 80 -1.11 21.05 1.86
N GLN A 81 0.11 21.18 2.38
CA GLN A 81 1.10 22.05 1.80
C GLN A 81 1.96 21.27 0.80
N LEU A 82 1.91 21.69 -0.46
CA LEU A 82 2.75 21.16 -1.52
C LEU A 82 4.19 21.69 -1.39
N GLN A 83 5.12 21.06 -2.12
CA GLN A 83 6.54 21.44 -2.07
C GLN A 83 6.81 22.88 -2.55
N ASP A 84 5.95 23.42 -3.41
CA ASP A 84 6.02 24.82 -3.87
C ASP A 84 5.44 25.82 -2.83
N GLY A 85 5.00 25.33 -1.67
CA GLY A 85 4.38 26.13 -0.62
C GLY A 85 2.88 26.39 -0.83
N THR A 86 2.28 25.90 -1.90
CA THR A 86 0.86 26.05 -2.17
C THR A 86 0.05 25.20 -1.20
N LEU A 87 -0.99 25.78 -0.59
CA LEU A 87 -1.97 25.03 0.21
C LEU A 87 -3.08 24.53 -0.70
N VAL A 88 -3.35 23.24 -0.66
CA VAL A 88 -4.44 22.59 -1.39
C VAL A 88 -5.37 21.90 -0.41
N GLU A 89 -6.66 22.20 -0.51
CA GLU A 89 -7.70 21.53 0.25
C GLU A 89 -8.07 20.21 -0.45
N VAL A 90 -7.91 19.10 0.26
CA VAL A 90 -8.21 17.76 -0.23
C VAL A 90 -9.39 17.19 0.53
N LEU A 91 -10.42 16.78 -0.21
CA LEU A 91 -11.58 16.11 0.37
C LEU A 91 -11.28 14.62 0.50
N THR A 92 -11.29 14.11 1.74
CA THR A 92 -11.21 12.69 2.00
C THR A 92 -12.61 12.06 1.90
N PRO A 93 -12.76 10.94 1.19
CA PRO A 93 -14.06 10.28 1.10
C PRO A 93 -14.46 9.65 2.44
N PRO A 94 -15.76 9.51 2.72
CA PRO A 94 -16.21 8.75 3.89
C PRO A 94 -15.80 7.29 3.76
N PHE A 95 -15.57 6.64 4.92
CA PHE A 95 -15.05 5.28 5.04
C PHE A 95 -13.64 5.10 4.46
N ALA A 96 -12.85 6.15 4.43
CA ALA A 96 -11.46 6.07 4.01
C ALA A 96 -10.68 5.08 4.87
N GLY A 97 -9.79 4.32 4.22
CA GLY A 97 -8.92 3.36 4.90
C GLY A 97 -7.50 3.88 5.08
N ASP A 98 -6.78 3.30 6.03
CA ASP A 98 -5.37 3.54 6.21
C ASP A 98 -4.57 3.06 4.98
N GLY A 99 -3.70 3.92 4.46
CA GLY A 99 -2.93 3.64 3.24
C GLY A 99 -3.64 3.98 1.93
N TRP A 100 -4.88 4.51 1.96
CA TRP A 100 -5.54 4.96 0.73
C TRP A 100 -4.77 6.11 0.09
N ARG A 101 -4.71 6.09 -1.24
CA ARG A 101 -4.02 7.11 -2.02
C ARG A 101 -5.02 7.96 -2.80
N LEU A 102 -4.93 9.26 -2.61
CA LEU A 102 -5.72 10.26 -3.35
C LEU A 102 -4.79 10.93 -4.36
N ARG A 103 -5.26 11.08 -5.59
CA ARG A 103 -4.52 11.72 -6.67
C ARG A 103 -4.98 13.17 -6.82
N ILE A 104 -4.03 14.09 -6.82
CA ILE A 104 -4.27 15.51 -7.13
C ILE A 104 -3.61 15.79 -8.47
N GLU A 105 -4.42 15.95 -9.50
CA GLU A 105 -3.95 16.13 -10.87
C GLU A 105 -3.20 17.46 -11.04
N GLY A 106 -2.02 17.38 -11.64
CA GLY A 106 -1.23 18.55 -11.99
C GLY A 106 -0.71 19.37 -10.81
N ALA A 107 -0.76 18.85 -9.58
CA ALA A 107 -0.38 19.57 -8.38
C ALA A 107 1.13 19.51 -8.06
N ALA A 108 1.88 18.61 -8.73
CA ALA A 108 3.32 18.54 -8.58
C ALA A 108 4.07 19.41 -9.58
N ILE A 109 5.37 19.63 -9.34
CA ILE A 109 6.25 20.43 -10.21
C ILE A 109 6.26 19.83 -11.63
N GLY A 110 6.14 20.69 -12.65
CA GLY A 110 6.08 20.26 -14.05
C GLY A 110 4.72 19.74 -14.49
N CYS A 111 3.63 20.13 -13.82
CA CYS A 111 2.26 19.67 -14.07
C CYS A 111 2.08 18.14 -13.92
N ARG A 112 2.90 17.52 -13.08
CA ARG A 112 2.76 16.13 -12.67
C ARG A 112 1.71 15.99 -11.57
N ASP A 113 1.36 14.75 -11.28
CA ASP A 113 0.40 14.46 -10.24
C ASP A 113 1.05 14.42 -8.86
N HIS A 114 0.28 14.80 -7.86
CA HIS A 114 0.66 14.64 -6.47
C HIS A 114 -0.25 13.59 -5.82
N PHE A 115 0.37 12.61 -5.18
CA PHE A 115 -0.34 11.55 -4.48
C PHE A 115 -0.32 11.82 -2.98
N VAL A 116 -1.49 11.73 -2.37
CA VAL A 116 -1.67 11.87 -0.94
C VAL A 116 -2.03 10.53 -0.36
N GLN A 117 -1.16 9.97 0.47
CA GLN A 117 -1.45 8.77 1.20
C GLN A 117 -2.09 9.12 2.55
N LEU A 118 -3.28 8.57 2.79
CA LEU A 118 -3.97 8.75 4.06
C LEU A 118 -3.40 7.78 5.09
N LYS A 119 -3.08 8.31 6.27
CA LYS A 119 -2.70 7.54 7.44
C LYS A 119 -3.67 7.85 8.57
N VAL A 120 -4.41 6.84 9.00
CA VAL A 120 -5.34 7.01 10.11
C VAL A 120 -4.59 6.92 11.43
N GLN A 121 -4.71 7.95 12.27
CA GLN A 121 -4.12 7.96 13.60
C GLN A 121 -4.82 6.95 14.49
N THR A 122 -4.13 5.88 14.84
CA THR A 122 -4.61 4.82 15.72
C THR A 122 -3.50 4.44 16.71
N ASP A 123 -3.89 4.05 17.91
CA ASP A 123 -2.98 3.50 18.89
C ASP A 123 -2.70 2.01 18.59
N ASP A 124 -1.62 1.49 19.16
CA ASP A 124 -1.30 0.06 19.25
C ASP A 124 -1.24 -0.72 17.91
N GLY A 125 -0.88 -0.08 16.81
CA GLY A 125 -0.71 -0.75 15.51
C GLY A 125 -2.02 -1.19 14.85
N LEU A 126 -3.14 -0.67 15.31
CA LEU A 126 -4.43 -0.86 14.66
C LEU A 126 -4.46 -0.12 13.31
N ARG A 127 -5.12 -0.69 12.31
CA ARG A 127 -5.34 -0.08 11.00
C ARG A 127 -6.81 -0.03 10.68
N ILE A 128 -7.30 1.11 10.23
CA ILE A 128 -8.69 1.30 9.87
C ILE A 128 -8.88 1.10 8.37
N ASP A 129 -9.93 0.36 8.00
CA ASP A 129 -10.34 0.14 6.62
C ASP A 129 -11.87 0.17 6.56
N GLY A 130 -12.42 1.36 6.30
CA GLY A 130 -13.85 1.62 6.44
C GLY A 130 -14.33 1.41 7.87
N LEU A 131 -15.30 0.53 8.07
CA LEU A 131 -15.78 0.15 9.41
C LEU A 131 -14.93 -0.94 10.09
N ARG A 132 -14.05 -1.59 9.34
CA ARG A 132 -13.22 -2.67 9.85
C ARG A 132 -11.95 -2.11 10.47
N VAL A 133 -11.49 -2.79 11.51
CA VAL A 133 -10.18 -2.57 12.13
C VAL A 133 -9.33 -3.79 11.86
N LYS A 134 -8.13 -3.59 11.34
CA LYS A 134 -7.15 -4.65 11.08
C LYS A 134 -6.05 -4.57 12.13
N TYR A 135 -5.63 -5.71 12.63
CA TYR A 135 -4.50 -5.84 13.56
C TYR A 135 -3.65 -7.02 13.12
N ARG A 136 -2.33 -6.86 13.17
CA ARG A 136 -1.38 -7.95 12.93
C ARG A 136 -0.89 -8.49 14.26
N LEU A 137 -1.19 -9.75 14.50
CA LEU A 137 -0.76 -10.47 15.69
C LEU A 137 0.46 -11.31 15.36
N GLU A 138 1.59 -10.91 15.91
CA GLU A 138 2.83 -11.68 15.81
C GLU A 138 2.84 -12.77 16.86
N LEU A 139 3.08 -14.00 16.42
CA LEU A 139 3.15 -15.18 17.29
C LEU A 139 4.43 -15.97 17.03
N PHE A 140 4.97 -16.56 18.06
CA PHE A 140 6.04 -17.52 17.90
C PHE A 140 5.51 -18.87 17.38
N PRO A 141 6.37 -19.68 16.72
CA PRO A 141 5.95 -20.96 16.12
C PRO A 141 5.27 -21.92 17.09
N HIS A 142 5.75 -21.98 18.34
CA HIS A 142 5.18 -22.85 19.37
C HIS A 142 3.77 -22.40 19.78
N ASP A 143 3.51 -21.09 19.91
CA ASP A 143 2.20 -20.53 20.23
C ASP A 143 1.19 -20.76 19.10
N ALA A 144 1.64 -20.58 17.86
CA ALA A 144 0.80 -20.83 16.70
C ALA A 144 0.45 -22.33 16.52
N LEU A 145 1.38 -23.23 16.88
CA LEU A 145 1.18 -24.66 16.78
C LEU A 145 0.29 -25.20 17.90
N LEU A 146 0.57 -24.81 19.15
CA LEU A 146 -0.13 -25.34 20.33
C LEU A 146 -1.43 -24.61 20.62
N GLY A 147 -1.57 -23.39 20.10
CA GLY A 147 -2.63 -22.46 20.47
C GLY A 147 -2.30 -21.72 21.75
N CYS A 148 -2.78 -20.50 21.87
CA CYS A 148 -2.52 -19.63 23.02
C CYS A 148 -3.68 -18.68 23.29
N ALA A 149 -3.65 -18.04 24.45
CA ALA A 149 -4.52 -16.92 24.78
C ALA A 149 -3.66 -15.66 24.82
N VAL A 150 -3.98 -14.66 23.98
CA VAL A 150 -3.21 -13.42 23.86
C VAL A 150 -4.12 -12.23 24.01
N ASP A 151 -3.68 -11.24 24.78
CA ASP A 151 -4.39 -9.96 24.90
C ASP A 151 -4.02 -9.08 23.71
N ILE A 152 -5.02 -8.68 22.97
CA ILE A 152 -4.88 -7.82 21.79
C ILE A 152 -5.57 -6.48 22.01
N PRO A 153 -5.02 -5.39 21.46
CA PRO A 153 -5.64 -4.08 21.54
C PRO A 153 -6.89 -4.03 20.64
N THR A 154 -7.87 -3.29 21.09
CA THR A 154 -9.05 -2.91 20.32
C THR A 154 -9.32 -1.42 20.54
N LEU A 155 -10.15 -0.79 19.70
CA LEU A 155 -10.54 0.62 19.88
C LEU A 155 -11.17 0.93 21.25
N ASN A 156 -11.65 -0.08 21.96
CA ASN A 156 -12.32 0.05 23.26
C ASN A 156 -11.57 -0.68 24.39
N GLY A 157 -10.25 -0.74 24.31
CA GLY A 157 -9.41 -1.43 25.27
C GLY A 157 -8.99 -2.84 24.83
N SER A 158 -8.25 -3.54 25.67
CA SER A 158 -7.70 -4.86 25.37
C SER A 158 -8.73 -5.99 25.51
N VAL A 159 -8.59 -7.03 24.69
CA VAL A 159 -9.45 -8.23 24.72
C VAL A 159 -8.59 -9.48 24.57
N THR A 160 -8.84 -10.47 25.40
CA THR A 160 -8.16 -11.77 25.28
C THR A 160 -8.72 -12.55 24.10
N LEU A 161 -7.86 -12.83 23.12
CA LEU A 161 -8.15 -13.64 21.95
C LEU A 161 -7.63 -15.06 22.15
N GLN A 162 -8.49 -16.05 21.92
CA GLN A 162 -8.08 -17.46 21.89
C GLN A 162 -7.63 -17.80 20.47
N VAL A 163 -6.34 -18.08 20.32
CA VAL A 163 -5.77 -18.54 19.05
C VAL A 163 -5.89 -20.07 19.01
N PRO A 164 -6.57 -20.64 18.02
CA PRO A 164 -6.69 -22.08 17.90
C PRO A 164 -5.35 -22.72 17.53
N PRO A 165 -5.10 -23.96 17.96
CA PRO A 165 -3.89 -24.68 17.58
C PRO A 165 -3.82 -24.87 16.03
N ASN A 166 -2.62 -25.12 15.54
CA ASN A 166 -2.32 -25.24 14.11
C ASN A 166 -2.74 -23.99 13.30
N SER A 167 -2.50 -22.82 13.87
CA SER A 167 -2.69 -21.55 13.20
C SER A 167 -1.48 -21.25 12.32
N SER A 168 -1.71 -20.92 11.05
CA SER A 168 -0.67 -20.54 10.09
C SER A 168 -0.65 -19.02 9.87
N THR A 169 0.47 -18.52 9.34
CA THR A 169 0.57 -17.13 8.86
C THR A 169 -0.50 -16.85 7.82
N GLY A 170 -1.13 -15.67 7.91
CA GLY A 170 -2.23 -15.25 7.04
C GLY A 170 -3.61 -15.73 7.52
N ARG A 171 -3.69 -16.53 8.59
CA ARG A 171 -5.00 -16.88 9.18
C ARG A 171 -5.67 -15.65 9.78
N LEU A 172 -6.93 -15.43 9.41
CA LEU A 172 -7.74 -14.31 9.89
C LEU A 172 -8.69 -14.77 11.00
N LEU A 173 -8.65 -14.06 12.13
CA LEU A 173 -9.56 -14.23 13.23
C LEU A 173 -10.45 -12.99 13.34
N ARG A 174 -11.77 -13.18 13.48
CA ARG A 174 -12.75 -12.11 13.52
C ARG A 174 -13.27 -11.85 14.91
N LEU A 175 -13.12 -10.64 15.38
CA LEU A 175 -13.74 -10.14 16.62
C LEU A 175 -14.97 -9.32 16.24
N ARG A 176 -16.14 -9.89 16.43
CA ARG A 176 -17.41 -9.26 16.08
C ARG A 176 -17.66 -8.00 16.91
N GLY A 177 -18.10 -6.94 16.23
CA GLY A 177 -18.49 -5.69 16.87
C GLY A 177 -17.33 -4.95 17.55
N ARG A 178 -16.06 -5.18 17.16
CA ARG A 178 -14.88 -4.48 17.69
C ARG A 178 -14.27 -3.49 16.68
N GLY A 179 -14.96 -3.24 15.57
CA GLY A 179 -14.62 -2.20 14.62
C GLY A 179 -15.23 -0.85 14.96
N LEU A 180 -15.16 0.09 14.01
CA LEU A 180 -15.76 1.41 14.12
C LEU A 180 -17.28 1.31 14.15
N LYS A 181 -17.90 2.29 14.84
CA LYS A 181 -19.34 2.43 14.91
C LYS A 181 -19.80 3.58 14.01
N TYR A 182 -20.73 3.30 13.13
CA TYR A 182 -21.39 4.29 12.29
C TYR A 182 -22.91 4.10 12.40
N GLU A 183 -23.59 5.08 13.00
CA GLU A 183 -25.01 5.00 13.33
C GLU A 183 -25.36 3.74 14.16
N GLU A 184 -26.18 2.86 13.60
CA GLU A 184 -26.53 1.57 14.22
C GLU A 184 -25.58 0.43 13.81
N TYR A 185 -24.76 0.65 12.78
CA TYR A 185 -23.82 -0.34 12.29
C TYR A 185 -22.52 -0.33 13.09
N ARG A 186 -22.03 -1.51 13.37
CA ARG A 186 -20.74 -1.68 14.02
C ARG A 186 -19.89 -2.65 13.20
N GLY A 187 -18.71 -2.20 12.84
CA GLY A 187 -17.73 -3.04 12.16
C GLY A 187 -17.11 -4.09 13.06
N ASP A 188 -16.24 -4.89 12.49
CA ASP A 188 -15.52 -5.94 13.17
C ASP A 188 -14.03 -5.64 13.16
N GLN A 189 -13.32 -6.23 14.11
CA GLN A 189 -11.87 -6.26 14.06
C GLN A 189 -11.41 -7.58 13.45
N ILE A 190 -10.48 -7.50 12.51
CA ILE A 190 -9.85 -8.65 11.87
C ILE A 190 -8.41 -8.72 12.35
N VAL A 191 -8.07 -9.84 12.96
CA VAL A 191 -6.73 -10.12 13.45
C VAL A 191 -6.06 -11.09 12.49
N GLU A 192 -4.99 -10.65 11.85
CA GLU A 192 -4.16 -11.45 10.96
C GLU A 192 -2.99 -12.04 11.77
N ILE A 193 -2.87 -13.37 11.77
CA ILE A 193 -1.76 -14.05 12.43
C ILE A 193 -0.53 -14.00 11.54
N ILE A 194 0.61 -13.59 12.12
CA ILE A 194 1.92 -13.63 11.49
C ILE A 194 2.86 -14.42 12.39
N ILE A 195 3.43 -15.48 11.86
CA ILE A 195 4.42 -16.26 12.61
C ILE A 195 5.78 -15.61 12.41
N VAL A 196 6.41 -15.20 13.50
CA VAL A 196 7.72 -14.58 13.55
C VAL A 196 8.70 -15.49 14.30
N LEU A 197 9.96 -15.46 13.88
CA LEU A 197 11.00 -16.16 14.62
C LEU A 197 11.55 -15.25 15.72
N PRO A 198 11.87 -15.80 16.90
CA PRO A 198 12.51 -15.01 17.94
C PRO A 198 13.92 -14.59 17.52
N ASP A 199 14.28 -13.33 17.76
CA ASP A 199 15.60 -12.78 17.43
C ASP A 199 16.72 -13.41 18.28
N ASN A 200 16.39 -13.75 19.55
CA ASN A 200 17.34 -14.34 20.49
C ASN A 200 16.74 -15.62 21.07
N LEU A 201 17.38 -16.74 20.77
CA LEU A 201 17.07 -18.05 21.34
C LEU A 201 18.03 -18.35 22.47
N SER A 202 17.52 -18.90 23.56
CA SER A 202 18.37 -19.54 24.59
C SER A 202 18.96 -20.84 24.04
N ASP A 203 20.09 -21.29 24.62
CA ASP A 203 20.72 -22.56 24.23
C ASP A 203 19.74 -23.75 24.36
N SER A 204 18.82 -23.70 25.34
CA SER A 204 17.80 -24.71 25.54
C SER A 204 16.76 -24.73 24.43
N GLU A 205 16.31 -23.57 23.99
CA GLU A 205 15.35 -23.44 22.87
C GLU A 205 15.98 -23.89 21.55
N LEU A 206 17.23 -23.48 21.31
CA LEU A 206 17.98 -23.90 20.13
C LEU A 206 18.13 -25.43 20.07
N ALA A 207 18.43 -26.07 21.21
CA ALA A 207 18.53 -27.53 21.29
C ALA A 207 17.19 -28.23 20.97
N LEU A 208 16.05 -27.64 21.36
CA LEU A 208 14.72 -28.16 21.01
C LEU A 208 14.42 -28.05 19.52
N TYR A 209 14.76 -26.93 18.90
CA TYR A 209 14.62 -26.76 17.45
C TYR A 209 15.55 -27.71 16.67
N GLN A 210 16.78 -27.92 17.13
CA GLN A 210 17.69 -28.92 16.55
C GLN A 210 17.09 -30.33 16.63
N ARG A 211 16.51 -30.69 17.78
CA ARG A 211 15.85 -32.00 17.93
C ARG A 211 14.63 -32.17 17.01
N LEU A 212 13.83 -31.11 16.82
CA LEU A 212 12.72 -31.11 15.84
C LEU A 212 13.24 -31.34 14.43
N ASN A 213 14.33 -30.70 14.04
CA ASN A 213 14.96 -30.89 12.74
C ASN A 213 15.42 -32.34 12.53
N GLU A 214 16.09 -32.96 13.54
CA GLU A 214 16.49 -34.37 13.49
C GLU A 214 15.30 -35.30 13.23
N ILE A 215 14.20 -35.11 14.01
CA ILE A 215 12.96 -35.91 13.86
C ILE A 215 12.39 -35.75 12.44
N SER A 216 12.43 -34.54 11.87
CA SER A 216 11.96 -34.30 10.50
C SER A 216 12.76 -35.08 9.48
N MET A 217 14.09 -35.15 9.67
CA MET A 217 14.99 -35.89 8.76
C MET A 217 14.82 -37.40 8.84
N GLU A 218 14.41 -37.93 10.02
CA GLU A 218 14.16 -39.36 10.22
C GLU A 218 12.83 -39.82 9.53
N ASN A 219 11.93 -38.90 9.20
CA ASN A 219 10.62 -39.19 8.60
C ASN A 219 10.58 -39.03 7.07
N TYR A 220 11.70 -38.64 6.44
CA TYR A 220 11.89 -38.56 5.00
C TYR A 220 12.82 -39.66 4.50
#